data_b042e9de50e8c8f3dcf28eb27650b148
#
_entry.id   b042e9de50e8c8f3dcf28eb27650b148
#
_cell.length_a   1.000
_cell.length_b   1.000
_cell.length_c   1.000
_cell.angle_alpha   90.00
_cell.angle_beta   90.00
_cell.angle_gamma   90.00
#
_symmetry.space_group_name_H-M   'P 1'
#
loop_
_entity.id
_entity.type
_entity.pdbx_description
1 polymer ?
#
loop_
_entity_poly.entity_id
_entity_poly.type
_entity_poly.pdbx_seq_one_letter_code
_entity_poly.pdbx_strand_id
1 'polypeptide(L)'
;MKRILALGLCLALLCPAARAAEEAKGWSRSEPGGDYVTLRVPCPQGEALDWSEQTLLAVRYADTGEPVPLTSDYQQGWLFATVPAEEAERTLEVFQGEEHRFPDCITVWKGHEYYNDPGGAKELYLRGVLQGDHAGNLNPDAALTRAEAFALICRLLSLEPGGDPGYADAEPGDWYYDTASAARAGGLAAEDAYFHPDRLVTRGELTVMAARAMEAVGWLTIPEGGTAAELTLVDAGEIPDWALASYLAFDKQGLGIFTQRSTGETDPVYGEPGVEELAEWDRPATRGEAITFLDDARTRLPWYPAQTAIDWGFDETMPVVDGSTSTYPYTRAVYGALFWNYDNHPQFPESHSKSHESYERLINGEVDALFAATLPSEELKAQAEAAGVELEYIPIAYDAMVFFTNAENSVTGLTQKQIQDIYVYGKYTNWNQIGGPDAELLPYRRNTDSGSTP
;
A
#
# COMPACT_ATOMS: atom_id res chain seq x y z
N MET A 1 21.97 29.35 4.68
CA MET A 1 20.64 29.73 5.14
C MET A 1 19.64 28.78 4.47
N LYS A 2 19.49 27.58 4.97
CA LYS A 2 18.40 26.70 4.60
C LYS A 2 17.28 26.97 5.60
N ARG A 3 16.22 27.62 5.18
CA ARG A 3 15.01 27.81 5.98
C ARG A 3 14.33 26.46 6.05
N ILE A 4 14.29 25.87 7.24
CA ILE A 4 13.57 24.64 7.53
C ILE A 4 12.08 24.93 7.37
N LEU A 5 11.46 24.23 6.43
CA LEU A 5 10.03 24.32 6.12
C LEU A 5 9.16 23.55 7.13
N ALA A 6 9.35 23.81 8.44
CA ALA A 6 8.38 23.37 9.45
C ALA A 6 7.07 24.20 9.44
N LEU A 7 6.91 25.10 8.47
CA LEU A 7 5.81 26.05 8.39
C LEU A 7 4.57 25.54 7.63
N GLY A 8 4.61 24.36 7.02
CA GLY A 8 3.52 23.91 6.12
C GLY A 8 2.21 23.57 6.82
N LEU A 9 2.24 22.87 7.91
CA LEU A 9 1.02 22.33 8.53
C LEU A 9 0.14 23.36 9.26
N CYS A 10 0.67 24.47 9.71
CA CYS A 10 -0.11 25.51 10.42
C CYS A 10 -0.37 26.79 9.64
N LEU A 11 0.36 27.09 8.57
CA LEU A 11 0.23 28.35 7.82
C LEU A 11 -0.58 28.26 6.52
N ALA A 12 -0.92 27.07 6.07
CA ALA A 12 -1.77 26.86 4.89
C ALA A 12 -3.24 27.28 5.09
N LEU A 13 -3.62 27.67 6.31
CA LEU A 13 -4.97 28.20 6.59
C LEU A 13 -5.20 29.65 6.13
N LEU A 14 -4.22 30.33 5.54
CA LEU A 14 -4.30 31.78 5.30
C LEU A 14 -4.17 32.25 3.83
N CYS A 15 -4.13 31.38 2.82
CA CYS A 15 -4.06 31.88 1.43
C CYS A 15 -4.89 31.09 0.42
N PRO A 16 -6.23 31.27 0.37
CA PRO A 16 -7.07 30.61 -0.63
C PRO A 16 -7.10 31.27 -2.01
N ALA A 17 -6.58 32.47 -2.18
CA ALA A 17 -6.88 33.29 -3.36
C ALA A 17 -5.87 33.24 -4.52
N ALA A 18 -4.68 32.73 -4.35
CA ALA A 18 -3.65 32.73 -5.41
C ALA A 18 -3.63 31.43 -6.25
N ARG A 19 -4.31 30.37 -5.83
CA ARG A 19 -4.27 29.05 -6.46
C ARG A 19 -5.45 28.73 -7.40
N ALA A 20 -6.50 29.53 -7.38
CA ALA A 20 -7.69 29.31 -8.22
C ALA A 20 -7.46 29.47 -9.73
N ALA A 21 -6.32 29.96 -10.16
CA ALA A 21 -5.99 30.14 -11.58
C ALA A 21 -5.12 29.02 -12.19
N GLU A 22 -4.55 28.14 -11.36
CA GLU A 22 -3.85 26.91 -11.80
C GLU A 22 -4.75 25.66 -11.77
N GLU A 23 -5.94 25.76 -11.22
CA GLU A 23 -6.92 24.65 -11.08
C GLU A 23 -7.43 24.07 -12.41
N ALA A 24 -7.02 24.60 -13.57
CA ALA A 24 -7.40 24.07 -14.88
C ALA A 24 -6.40 23.01 -15.43
N LYS A 25 -5.22 22.84 -14.83
CA LYS A 25 -4.32 21.73 -15.15
C LYS A 25 -4.48 20.65 -14.08
N GLY A 26 -5.07 19.52 -14.47
CA GLY A 26 -5.22 18.38 -13.61
C GLY A 26 -3.88 17.96 -13.01
N TRP A 27 -3.89 17.43 -11.79
CA TRP A 27 -2.69 16.86 -11.18
C TRP A 27 -2.18 15.66 -11.99
N SER A 28 -0.88 15.54 -12.14
CA SER A 28 -0.21 14.43 -12.80
C SER A 28 1.12 14.11 -12.12
N ARG A 29 1.53 12.85 -12.17
CA ARG A 29 2.82 12.37 -11.66
C ARG A 29 3.44 11.41 -12.67
N SER A 30 4.71 11.64 -13.04
CA SER A 30 5.48 10.64 -13.78
C SER A 30 5.84 9.49 -12.85
N GLU A 31 5.58 8.26 -13.26
CA GLU A 31 5.96 7.09 -12.50
C GLU A 31 7.48 6.85 -12.60
N PRO A 32 8.09 6.17 -11.61
CA PRO A 32 9.50 5.82 -11.66
C PRO A 32 9.84 5.07 -12.95
N GLY A 33 10.89 5.51 -13.66
CA GLY A 33 11.23 4.97 -14.97
C GLY A 33 10.82 5.86 -16.14
N GLY A 34 9.76 6.68 -15.98
CA GLY A 34 9.32 7.66 -16.96
C GLY A 34 8.45 7.10 -18.11
N ASP A 35 8.19 5.80 -18.14
CA ASP A 35 7.41 5.15 -19.19
C ASP A 35 5.89 5.32 -19.00
N TYR A 36 5.47 5.67 -17.77
CA TYR A 36 4.07 5.88 -17.41
C TYR A 36 3.87 7.21 -16.67
N VAL A 37 2.65 7.73 -16.79
CA VAL A 37 2.18 8.94 -16.09
C VAL A 37 0.84 8.66 -15.45
N THR A 38 0.71 8.97 -14.17
CA THR A 38 -0.58 8.94 -13.47
C THR A 38 -1.25 10.30 -13.52
N LEU A 39 -2.48 10.32 -13.98
CA LEU A 39 -3.33 11.50 -14.14
C LEU A 39 -4.53 11.41 -13.23
N ARG A 40 -4.94 12.54 -12.64
CA ARG A 40 -6.16 12.62 -11.86
C ARG A 40 -7.33 13.06 -12.74
N VAL A 41 -8.38 12.23 -12.78
CA VAL A 41 -9.57 12.45 -13.62
C VAL A 41 -10.77 12.77 -12.73
N PRO A 42 -11.43 13.93 -12.89
CA PRO A 42 -12.56 14.32 -12.06
C PRO A 42 -13.80 13.47 -12.37
N CYS A 43 -14.47 12.97 -11.36
CA CYS A 43 -15.78 12.36 -11.52
C CYS A 43 -16.84 13.43 -11.78
N PRO A 44 -17.77 13.19 -12.71
CA PRO A 44 -18.90 14.08 -12.94
C PRO A 44 -19.68 14.35 -11.64
N GLN A 45 -20.06 15.61 -11.41
CA GLN A 45 -20.85 16.02 -10.24
C GLN A 45 -22.34 15.98 -10.57
N GLY A 46 -23.17 15.62 -9.57
CA GLY A 46 -24.64 15.68 -9.69
C GLY A 46 -25.30 14.36 -10.13
N GLU A 47 -26.49 14.46 -10.75
CA GLU A 47 -27.31 13.31 -11.17
C GLU A 47 -26.73 12.53 -12.39
N ALA A 48 -25.57 12.90 -12.88
CA ALA A 48 -24.94 12.30 -14.06
C ALA A 48 -24.44 10.86 -13.82
N LEU A 49 -24.25 10.46 -12.55
CA LEU A 49 -23.83 9.12 -12.17
C LEU A 49 -24.84 8.51 -11.21
N ASP A 50 -25.17 7.25 -11.44
CA ASP A 50 -25.94 6.46 -10.47
C ASP A 50 -24.98 5.96 -9.37
N TRP A 51 -25.12 6.48 -8.17
CA TRP A 51 -24.30 6.13 -7.00
C TRP A 51 -24.91 4.95 -6.20
N SER A 52 -25.60 4.02 -6.88
CA SER A 52 -26.03 2.78 -6.24
C SER A 52 -24.81 1.93 -5.80
N GLU A 53 -25.02 1.00 -4.88
CA GLU A 53 -23.95 0.09 -4.37
C GLU A 53 -23.32 -0.79 -5.47
N GLN A 54 -23.87 -0.80 -6.68
CA GLN A 54 -23.41 -1.57 -7.83
C GLN A 54 -22.76 -0.71 -8.92
N THR A 55 -22.46 0.56 -8.62
CA THR A 55 -21.87 1.46 -9.61
C THR A 55 -20.39 1.15 -9.80
N LEU A 56 -20.04 0.70 -10.99
CA LEU A 56 -18.67 0.53 -11.43
C LEU A 56 -18.22 1.76 -12.22
N LEU A 57 -17.14 2.39 -11.77
CA LEU A 57 -16.54 3.53 -12.43
C LEU A 57 -15.19 3.15 -13.03
N ALA A 58 -14.93 3.65 -14.23
CA ALA A 58 -13.64 3.52 -14.90
C ALA A 58 -13.32 4.78 -15.69
N VAL A 59 -12.11 4.88 -16.17
CA VAL A 59 -11.63 5.94 -17.05
C VAL A 59 -11.48 5.38 -18.46
N ARG A 60 -11.78 6.19 -19.48
CA ARG A 60 -11.56 5.87 -20.88
C ARG A 60 -10.97 7.05 -21.63
N TYR A 61 -10.36 6.77 -22.75
CA TYR A 61 -9.96 7.80 -23.71
C TYR A 61 -11.19 8.38 -24.42
N ALA A 62 -11.36 9.69 -24.36
CA ALA A 62 -12.54 10.35 -24.91
C ALA A 62 -12.62 10.29 -26.44
N ASP A 63 -11.48 10.13 -27.13
CA ASP A 63 -11.39 10.06 -28.60
C ASP A 63 -11.71 8.67 -29.17
N THR A 64 -11.34 7.59 -28.48
CA THR A 64 -11.56 6.21 -28.93
C THR A 64 -12.69 5.49 -28.17
N GLY A 65 -12.96 5.92 -26.96
CA GLY A 65 -13.86 5.22 -26.02
C GLY A 65 -13.23 3.98 -25.38
N GLU A 66 -11.95 3.70 -25.64
CA GLU A 66 -11.25 2.57 -25.04
C GLU A 66 -10.98 2.81 -23.55
N PRO A 67 -11.22 1.81 -22.68
CA PRO A 67 -10.97 1.96 -21.27
C PRO A 67 -9.47 2.06 -20.96
N VAL A 68 -9.13 2.81 -19.89
CA VAL A 68 -7.78 2.84 -19.32
C VAL A 68 -7.67 1.75 -18.25
N PRO A 69 -6.89 0.69 -18.47
CA PRO A 69 -6.85 -0.47 -17.56
C PRO A 69 -6.32 -0.15 -16.17
N LEU A 70 -5.24 0.62 -16.09
CA LEU A 70 -4.61 1.03 -14.82
C LEU A 70 -5.34 2.23 -14.23
N THR A 71 -6.53 2.01 -13.68
CA THR A 71 -7.30 3.04 -12.98
C THR A 71 -7.58 2.64 -11.54
N SER A 72 -7.52 3.61 -10.63
CA SER A 72 -7.89 3.44 -9.23
C SER A 72 -9.38 3.19 -9.07
N ASP A 73 -9.78 2.81 -7.88
CA ASP A 73 -11.16 2.95 -7.46
C ASP A 73 -11.50 4.41 -7.14
N TYR A 74 -12.80 4.70 -6.97
CA TYR A 74 -13.26 6.06 -6.69
C TYR A 74 -12.71 6.59 -5.37
N GLN A 75 -12.11 7.78 -5.43
CA GLN A 75 -11.46 8.44 -4.31
C GLN A 75 -11.97 9.90 -4.18
N GLN A 76 -12.96 10.13 -3.33
CA GLN A 76 -13.46 11.48 -2.97
C GLN A 76 -13.70 12.44 -4.17
N GLY A 77 -14.31 11.97 -5.23
CA GLY A 77 -14.62 12.79 -6.42
C GLY A 77 -13.64 12.60 -7.58
N TRP A 78 -12.68 11.69 -7.46
CA TRP A 78 -11.62 11.46 -8.45
C TRP A 78 -11.40 9.98 -8.72
N LEU A 79 -10.92 9.70 -9.94
CA LEU A 79 -10.17 8.48 -10.26
C LEU A 79 -8.76 8.88 -10.68
N PHE A 80 -7.81 7.99 -10.46
CA PHE A 80 -6.45 8.14 -10.96
C PHE A 80 -6.24 7.13 -12.08
N ALA A 81 -5.76 7.59 -13.21
CA ALA A 81 -5.50 6.78 -14.40
C ALA A 81 -4.01 6.81 -14.72
N THR A 82 -3.37 5.65 -14.74
CA THR A 82 -1.97 5.51 -15.14
C THR A 82 -1.92 5.03 -16.59
N VAL A 83 -1.32 5.85 -17.44
CA VAL A 83 -1.23 5.63 -18.89
C VAL A 83 0.22 5.64 -19.34
N PRO A 84 0.57 5.03 -20.51
CA PRO A 84 1.86 5.23 -21.14
C PRO A 84 2.18 6.73 -21.32
N ALA A 85 3.44 7.11 -21.12
CA ALA A 85 3.83 8.53 -21.12
C ALA A 85 3.53 9.25 -22.47
N GLU A 86 3.60 8.53 -23.59
CA GLU A 86 3.23 9.07 -24.91
C GLU A 86 1.72 9.35 -25.06
N GLU A 87 0.88 8.77 -24.22
CA GLU A 87 -0.57 8.98 -24.21
C GLU A 87 -1.04 10.02 -23.19
N ALA A 88 -0.15 10.57 -22.39
CA ALA A 88 -0.48 11.50 -21.29
C ALA A 88 -1.22 12.79 -21.74
N GLU A 89 -1.10 13.19 -23.02
CA GLU A 89 -1.79 14.36 -23.58
C GLU A 89 -3.21 14.03 -24.09
N ARG A 90 -3.62 12.75 -24.12
CA ARG A 90 -4.97 12.37 -24.56
C ARG A 90 -5.99 12.76 -23.49
N THR A 91 -7.18 13.15 -23.95
CA THR A 91 -8.27 13.51 -23.03
C THR A 91 -8.87 12.26 -22.43
N LEU A 92 -8.92 12.23 -21.09
CA LEU A 92 -9.52 11.15 -20.31
C LEU A 92 -10.88 11.59 -19.74
N GLU A 93 -11.82 10.68 -19.67
CA GLU A 93 -13.12 10.90 -19.05
C GLU A 93 -13.53 9.71 -18.18
N VAL A 94 -14.22 10.00 -17.07
CA VAL A 94 -14.85 8.96 -16.24
C VAL A 94 -16.14 8.50 -16.90
N PHE A 95 -16.35 7.20 -16.94
CA PHE A 95 -17.61 6.60 -17.37
C PHE A 95 -18.10 5.58 -16.36
N GLN A 96 -19.41 5.39 -16.34
CA GLN A 96 -20.08 4.35 -15.57
C GLN A 96 -20.34 3.15 -16.47
N GLY A 97 -19.88 1.96 -16.03
CA GLY A 97 -20.14 0.72 -16.71
C GLY A 97 -21.27 -0.07 -16.06
N GLU A 98 -21.91 -0.91 -16.86
CA GLU A 98 -22.86 -1.90 -16.34
C GLU A 98 -22.09 -3.10 -15.75
N GLU A 99 -22.65 -3.69 -14.68
CA GLU A 99 -22.12 -4.90 -14.09
C GLU A 99 -22.20 -6.06 -15.09
N HIS A 100 -21.07 -6.57 -15.54
CA HIS A 100 -21.01 -7.78 -16.34
C HIS A 100 -21.09 -9.01 -15.44
N ARG A 101 -21.93 -9.99 -15.82
CA ARG A 101 -22.10 -11.26 -15.10
C ARG A 101 -21.70 -12.42 -15.97
N PHE A 102 -20.67 -13.13 -15.57
CA PHE A 102 -20.24 -14.36 -16.25
C PHE A 102 -21.22 -15.50 -15.94
N PRO A 103 -21.76 -16.21 -16.97
CA PRO A 103 -22.81 -17.21 -16.77
C PRO A 103 -22.39 -18.36 -15.83
N ASP A 104 -21.16 -18.80 -15.89
CA ASP A 104 -20.60 -19.87 -15.06
C ASP A 104 -20.31 -19.46 -13.60
N CYS A 105 -20.36 -18.15 -13.29
CA CYS A 105 -20.29 -17.64 -11.93
C CYS A 105 -21.67 -17.48 -11.27
N ILE A 106 -22.76 -17.80 -11.98
CA ILE A 106 -24.12 -17.74 -11.44
C ILE A 106 -24.50 -19.11 -10.89
N THR A 107 -24.85 -19.15 -9.60
CA THR A 107 -25.38 -20.35 -8.94
C THR A 107 -26.82 -20.13 -8.52
N VAL A 108 -27.69 -21.16 -8.66
CA VAL A 108 -29.08 -21.09 -8.24
C VAL A 108 -29.29 -21.99 -7.01
N TRP A 109 -29.69 -21.38 -5.89
CA TRP A 109 -30.02 -22.12 -4.68
C TRP A 109 -31.39 -21.70 -4.15
N LYS A 110 -32.29 -22.66 -3.92
CA LYS A 110 -33.69 -22.43 -3.50
C LYS A 110 -34.46 -21.42 -4.36
N GLY A 111 -34.15 -21.35 -5.67
CA GLY A 111 -34.81 -20.44 -6.61
C GLY A 111 -34.29 -19.01 -6.60
N HIS A 112 -33.21 -18.75 -5.87
CA HIS A 112 -32.51 -17.47 -5.88
C HIS A 112 -31.17 -17.61 -6.62
N GLU A 113 -30.84 -16.64 -7.44
CA GLU A 113 -29.54 -16.53 -8.11
C GLU A 113 -28.53 -15.89 -7.17
N TYR A 114 -27.35 -16.50 -7.11
CA TYR A 114 -26.17 -15.99 -6.41
C TYR A 114 -25.05 -15.83 -7.43
N TYR A 115 -24.43 -14.67 -7.45
CA TYR A 115 -23.30 -14.39 -8.30
C TYR A 115 -22.01 -14.47 -7.47
N ASN A 116 -21.14 -15.40 -7.81
CA ASN A 116 -19.88 -15.68 -7.11
C ASN A 116 -18.73 -15.68 -8.12
N ASP A 117 -18.29 -14.51 -8.50
CA ASP A 117 -17.08 -14.32 -9.29
C ASP A 117 -15.84 -14.15 -8.40
N PRO A 118 -14.63 -14.39 -8.92
CA PRO A 118 -13.40 -13.95 -8.26
C PRO A 118 -13.42 -12.43 -8.02
N GLY A 119 -12.88 -11.99 -6.89
CA GLY A 119 -12.71 -10.57 -6.63
C GLY A 119 -11.96 -9.90 -7.79
N GLY A 120 -12.43 -8.73 -8.21
CA GLY A 120 -11.84 -7.98 -9.32
C GLY A 120 -12.33 -8.36 -10.73
N ALA A 121 -13.12 -9.42 -10.90
CA ALA A 121 -13.53 -9.86 -12.23
C ALA A 121 -14.33 -8.81 -13.00
N LYS A 122 -15.28 -8.17 -12.34
CA LYS A 122 -16.12 -7.10 -12.94
C LYS A 122 -15.28 -5.88 -13.28
N GLU A 123 -14.41 -5.49 -12.37
CA GLU A 123 -13.51 -4.35 -12.48
C GLU A 123 -12.55 -4.53 -13.65
N LEU A 124 -11.89 -5.67 -13.77
CA LEU A 124 -10.98 -5.96 -14.87
C LEU A 124 -11.71 -6.13 -16.20
N TYR A 125 -12.96 -6.64 -16.20
CA TYR A 125 -13.77 -6.71 -17.42
C TYR A 125 -14.14 -5.30 -17.91
N LEU A 126 -14.63 -4.42 -17.01
CA LEU A 126 -14.96 -3.04 -17.35
C LEU A 126 -13.78 -2.25 -17.92
N ARG A 127 -12.57 -2.58 -17.45
CA ARG A 127 -11.29 -1.95 -17.86
C ARG A 127 -10.67 -2.62 -19.09
N GLY A 128 -11.38 -3.56 -19.75
CA GLY A 128 -10.92 -4.21 -20.98
C GLY A 128 -9.79 -5.22 -20.80
N VAL A 129 -9.37 -5.50 -19.56
CA VAL A 129 -8.30 -6.47 -19.24
C VAL A 129 -8.80 -7.90 -19.39
N LEU A 130 -9.98 -8.18 -18.83
CA LEU A 130 -10.58 -9.50 -18.78
C LEU A 130 -11.61 -9.69 -19.88
N GLN A 131 -11.62 -10.89 -20.46
CA GLN A 131 -12.62 -11.34 -21.43
C GLN A 131 -13.09 -12.74 -21.07
N GLY A 132 -14.36 -13.07 -21.34
CA GLY A 132 -14.87 -14.44 -21.27
C GLY A 132 -14.42 -15.29 -22.44
N ASP A 133 -14.69 -16.60 -22.38
CA ASP A 133 -14.58 -17.50 -23.54
C ASP A 133 -15.66 -17.20 -24.60
N HIS A 134 -15.72 -17.96 -25.71
CA HIS A 134 -16.73 -17.68 -26.75
C HIS A 134 -18.17 -17.93 -26.29
N ALA A 135 -18.41 -18.60 -25.15
CA ALA A 135 -19.72 -18.75 -24.53
C ALA A 135 -19.97 -17.64 -23.47
N GLY A 136 -19.00 -16.77 -23.24
CA GLY A 136 -19.03 -15.72 -22.25
C GLY A 136 -18.70 -16.19 -20.83
N ASN A 137 -18.18 -17.41 -20.65
CA ASN A 137 -17.82 -17.93 -19.34
C ASN A 137 -16.46 -17.42 -18.88
N LEU A 138 -16.31 -17.27 -17.56
CA LEU A 138 -15.06 -16.86 -16.94
C LEU A 138 -14.08 -18.04 -16.74
N ASN A 139 -14.60 -19.21 -16.42
CA ASN A 139 -13.84 -20.41 -16.08
C ASN A 139 -12.83 -20.18 -14.92
N PRO A 140 -13.26 -19.69 -13.75
CA PRO A 140 -12.34 -19.24 -12.69
C PRO A 140 -11.44 -20.35 -12.13
N ASP A 141 -11.92 -21.59 -12.11
CA ASP A 141 -11.18 -22.75 -11.60
C ASP A 141 -10.25 -23.39 -12.64
N ALA A 142 -10.30 -22.96 -13.91
CA ALA A 142 -9.43 -23.49 -14.95
C ALA A 142 -7.97 -23.07 -14.68
N ALA A 143 -7.04 -24.00 -14.89
CA ALA A 143 -5.62 -23.71 -14.84
C ALA A 143 -5.24 -22.72 -15.95
N LEU A 144 -4.47 -21.70 -15.59
CA LEU A 144 -4.10 -20.60 -16.46
C LEU A 144 -2.96 -21.00 -17.39
N THR A 145 -3.11 -20.75 -18.69
CA THR A 145 -2.03 -20.93 -19.65
C THR A 145 -1.10 -19.71 -19.69
N ARG A 146 0.11 -19.90 -20.22
CA ARG A 146 1.11 -18.83 -20.35
C ARG A 146 0.61 -17.70 -21.25
N ALA A 147 -0.04 -18.02 -22.34
CA ALA A 147 -0.61 -17.01 -23.23
C ALA A 147 -1.72 -16.20 -22.54
N GLU A 148 -2.60 -16.86 -21.78
CA GLU A 148 -3.64 -16.18 -21.00
C GLU A 148 -3.07 -15.28 -19.91
N ALA A 149 -2.04 -15.73 -19.17
CA ALA A 149 -1.36 -14.94 -18.16
C ALA A 149 -0.76 -13.66 -18.74
N PHE A 150 0.00 -13.79 -19.85
CA PHE A 150 0.53 -12.61 -20.54
C PHE A 150 -0.55 -11.72 -21.12
N ALA A 151 -1.66 -12.28 -21.63
CA ALA A 151 -2.76 -11.48 -22.16
C ALA A 151 -3.39 -10.58 -21.06
N LEU A 152 -3.59 -11.12 -19.84
CA LEU A 152 -4.08 -10.33 -18.72
C LEU A 152 -3.08 -9.21 -18.35
N ILE A 153 -1.81 -9.54 -18.26
CA ILE A 153 -0.75 -8.59 -17.86
C ILE A 153 -0.54 -7.51 -18.93
N CYS A 154 -0.41 -7.90 -20.21
CA CYS A 154 -0.18 -6.94 -21.29
C CYS A 154 -1.36 -5.97 -21.47
N ARG A 155 -2.60 -6.47 -21.33
CA ARG A 155 -3.79 -5.60 -21.36
C ARG A 155 -3.85 -4.69 -20.14
N LEU A 156 -3.51 -5.19 -18.96
CA LEU A 156 -3.46 -4.37 -17.74
C LEU A 156 -2.49 -3.20 -17.89
N LEU A 157 -1.32 -3.44 -18.49
CA LEU A 157 -0.29 -2.43 -18.71
C LEU A 157 -0.47 -1.62 -20.00
N SER A 158 -1.50 -1.91 -20.80
CA SER A 158 -1.70 -1.30 -22.13
C SER A 158 -0.48 -1.44 -23.05
N LEU A 159 0.17 -2.61 -23.03
CA LEU A 159 1.35 -2.84 -23.86
C LEU A 159 0.97 -3.09 -25.31
N GLU A 160 1.54 -2.31 -26.22
CA GLU A 160 1.34 -2.45 -27.65
C GLU A 160 2.28 -3.51 -28.26
N PRO A 161 1.80 -4.23 -29.30
CA PRO A 161 2.65 -5.18 -30.03
C PRO A 161 3.85 -4.48 -30.69
N GLY A 162 5.06 -5.00 -30.45
CA GLY A 162 6.32 -4.49 -31.02
C GLY A 162 6.67 -5.03 -32.42
N GLY A 163 5.74 -5.74 -33.09
CA GLY A 163 5.97 -6.40 -34.38
C GLY A 163 6.16 -7.91 -34.24
N ASP A 164 7.04 -8.51 -35.03
CA ASP A 164 7.29 -9.97 -35.00
C ASP A 164 7.93 -10.35 -33.63
N PRO A 165 7.26 -11.20 -32.84
CA PRO A 165 7.82 -11.64 -31.56
C PRO A 165 9.03 -12.57 -31.70
N GLY A 166 9.26 -13.15 -32.88
CA GLY A 166 10.38 -14.03 -33.18
C GLY A 166 10.35 -15.38 -32.46
N TYR A 167 9.19 -15.83 -31.99
CA TYR A 167 8.99 -17.17 -31.43
C TYR A 167 8.57 -18.13 -32.52
N ALA A 168 9.16 -19.35 -32.53
CA ALA A 168 8.90 -20.36 -33.53
C ALA A 168 7.48 -20.97 -33.46
N ASP A 169 6.79 -20.78 -32.35
CA ASP A 169 5.43 -21.25 -32.08
C ASP A 169 4.42 -20.08 -31.92
N ALA A 170 4.71 -18.92 -32.50
CA ALA A 170 3.78 -17.80 -32.60
C ALA A 170 3.72 -17.30 -34.03
N GLU A 171 2.63 -17.64 -34.75
CA GLU A 171 2.42 -17.25 -36.14
C GLU A 171 1.39 -16.12 -36.23
N PRO A 172 1.51 -15.22 -37.23
CA PRO A 172 0.48 -14.23 -37.51
C PRO A 172 -0.89 -14.88 -37.73
N GLY A 173 -1.86 -14.53 -36.89
CA GLY A 173 -3.21 -15.13 -36.90
C GLY A 173 -3.50 -15.99 -35.66
N ASP A 174 -2.49 -16.35 -34.88
CA ASP A 174 -2.72 -16.92 -33.55
C ASP A 174 -3.31 -15.86 -32.63
N TRP A 175 -4.27 -16.24 -31.79
CA TRP A 175 -4.96 -15.29 -30.89
C TRP A 175 -4.02 -14.62 -29.90
N TYR A 176 -2.88 -15.24 -29.59
CA TYR A 176 -1.86 -14.76 -28.68
C TYR A 176 -0.67 -14.08 -29.36
N TYR A 177 -0.66 -13.96 -30.70
CA TYR A 177 0.48 -13.41 -31.45
C TYR A 177 0.83 -11.98 -30.98
N ASP A 178 -0.18 -11.10 -30.91
CA ASP A 178 -0.01 -9.73 -30.45
C ASP A 178 0.38 -9.67 -28.97
N THR A 179 -0.16 -10.57 -28.15
CA THR A 179 0.23 -10.72 -26.73
C THR A 179 1.70 -11.13 -26.60
N ALA A 180 2.15 -12.11 -27.39
CA ALA A 180 3.55 -12.55 -27.37
C ALA A 180 4.51 -11.44 -27.81
N SER A 181 4.09 -10.66 -28.82
CA SER A 181 4.80 -9.48 -29.31
C SER A 181 4.89 -8.40 -28.25
N ALA A 182 3.77 -8.04 -27.62
CA ALA A 182 3.72 -7.04 -26.56
C ALA A 182 4.54 -7.44 -25.33
N ALA A 183 4.41 -8.71 -24.89
CA ALA A 183 5.19 -9.23 -23.75
C ALA A 183 6.70 -9.21 -24.00
N ARG A 184 7.13 -9.48 -25.24
CA ARG A 184 8.55 -9.40 -25.61
C ARG A 184 9.03 -7.96 -25.69
N ALA A 185 8.28 -7.09 -26.36
CA ALA A 185 8.62 -5.68 -26.49
C ALA A 185 8.70 -4.98 -25.13
N GLY A 186 7.78 -5.29 -24.20
CA GLY A 186 7.77 -4.81 -22.83
C GLY A 186 8.78 -5.48 -21.89
N GLY A 187 9.61 -6.41 -22.39
CA GLY A 187 10.64 -7.07 -21.55
C GLY A 187 10.07 -8.03 -20.50
N LEU A 188 8.79 -8.38 -20.58
CA LEU A 188 8.13 -9.26 -19.60
C LEU A 188 8.38 -10.75 -19.88
N ALA A 189 8.53 -11.13 -21.15
CA ALA A 189 8.84 -12.49 -21.57
C ALA A 189 10.34 -12.68 -21.77
N ALA A 190 10.86 -13.85 -21.37
CA ALA A 190 12.26 -14.19 -21.60
C ALA A 190 12.57 -14.31 -23.11
N GLU A 191 13.80 -14.01 -23.48
CA GLU A 191 14.33 -14.29 -24.81
C GLU A 191 14.53 -15.80 -24.97
N ASP A 192 13.53 -16.48 -25.53
CA ASP A 192 13.54 -17.91 -25.85
C ASP A 192 13.20 -18.10 -27.33
N ALA A 193 13.43 -19.30 -27.85
CA ALA A 193 13.04 -19.70 -29.20
C ALA A 193 11.53 -19.97 -29.32
N TYR A 194 10.86 -20.25 -28.20
CA TYR A 194 9.45 -20.61 -28.14
C TYR A 194 8.71 -19.81 -27.07
N PHE A 195 7.47 -19.42 -27.35
CA PHE A 195 6.59 -18.76 -26.39
C PHE A 195 5.93 -19.73 -25.43
N HIS A 196 5.66 -20.95 -25.89
CA HIS A 196 4.94 -22.01 -25.16
C HIS A 196 3.53 -21.57 -24.70
N PRO A 197 2.63 -21.18 -25.62
CA PRO A 197 1.35 -20.54 -25.28
C PRO A 197 0.45 -21.39 -24.39
N ASP A 198 0.40 -22.71 -24.64
CA ASP A 198 -0.49 -23.65 -23.94
C ASP A 198 0.12 -24.23 -22.65
N ARG A 199 1.36 -23.88 -22.33
CA ARG A 199 2.00 -24.33 -21.08
C ARG A 199 1.30 -23.70 -19.90
N LEU A 200 0.91 -24.51 -18.92
CA LEU A 200 0.33 -24.00 -17.69
C LEU A 200 1.36 -23.18 -16.90
N VAL A 201 0.90 -22.09 -16.30
CA VAL A 201 1.71 -21.21 -15.45
C VAL A 201 1.53 -21.63 -14.01
N THR A 202 2.62 -21.79 -13.26
CA THR A 202 2.56 -22.02 -11.82
C THR A 202 2.30 -20.72 -11.06
N ARG A 203 1.89 -20.83 -9.79
CA ARG A 203 1.73 -19.66 -8.90
C ARG A 203 3.02 -18.85 -8.78
N GLY A 204 4.17 -19.53 -8.65
CA GLY A 204 5.48 -18.86 -8.60
C GLY A 204 5.81 -18.11 -9.88
N GLU A 205 5.54 -18.71 -11.05
CA GLU A 205 5.73 -18.04 -12.34
C GLU A 205 4.82 -16.82 -12.50
N LEU A 206 3.53 -16.95 -12.12
CA LEU A 206 2.59 -15.84 -12.19
C LEU A 206 2.99 -14.69 -11.23
N THR A 207 3.46 -15.03 -10.02
CA THR A 207 3.99 -14.05 -9.07
C THR A 207 5.16 -13.27 -9.67
N VAL A 208 6.12 -13.94 -10.32
CA VAL A 208 7.26 -13.26 -10.97
C VAL A 208 6.81 -12.43 -12.18
N MET A 209 5.88 -12.92 -12.98
CA MET A 209 5.34 -12.18 -14.13
C MET A 209 4.66 -10.89 -13.67
N ALA A 210 3.82 -10.98 -12.64
CA ALA A 210 3.13 -9.82 -12.07
C ALA A 210 4.11 -8.85 -11.39
N ALA A 211 5.11 -9.34 -10.64
CA ALA A 211 6.12 -8.49 -10.01
C ALA A 211 6.88 -7.64 -11.03
N ARG A 212 7.34 -8.25 -12.13
CA ARG A 212 8.01 -7.52 -13.21
C ARG A 212 7.09 -6.49 -13.87
N ALA A 213 5.82 -6.85 -14.05
CA ALA A 213 4.83 -5.95 -14.61
C ALA A 213 4.61 -4.72 -13.71
N MET A 214 4.46 -4.92 -12.40
CA MET A 214 4.26 -3.84 -11.45
C MET A 214 5.53 -3.00 -11.23
N GLU A 215 6.71 -3.61 -11.35
CA GLU A 215 7.99 -2.89 -11.35
C GLU A 215 8.14 -2.01 -12.60
N ALA A 216 7.70 -2.47 -13.76
CA ALA A 216 7.73 -1.69 -15.00
C ALA A 216 6.89 -0.41 -14.92
N VAL A 217 5.76 -0.41 -14.18
CA VAL A 217 4.97 0.80 -13.89
C VAL A 217 5.47 1.56 -12.67
N GLY A 218 6.53 1.10 -12.00
CA GLY A 218 7.10 1.76 -10.82
C GLY A 218 6.27 1.64 -9.53
N TRP A 219 5.33 0.72 -9.47
CA TRP A 219 4.48 0.50 -8.29
C TRP A 219 5.05 -0.51 -7.31
N LEU A 220 6.04 -1.29 -7.72
CA LEU A 220 6.71 -2.28 -6.90
C LEU A 220 8.21 -2.18 -7.13
N THR A 221 8.99 -2.44 -6.09
CA THR A 221 10.43 -2.62 -6.21
C THR A 221 10.78 -4.04 -5.81
N ILE A 222 11.37 -4.80 -6.73
CA ILE A 222 11.84 -6.16 -6.46
C ILE A 222 13.18 -6.06 -5.74
N PRO A 223 13.35 -6.60 -4.52
CA PRO A 223 14.61 -6.49 -3.79
C PRO A 223 15.72 -7.29 -4.47
N GLU A 224 16.96 -6.79 -4.44
CA GLU A 224 18.14 -7.49 -4.97
C GLU A 224 18.55 -8.74 -4.17
N GLY A 225 17.97 -8.93 -2.99
CA GLY A 225 18.26 -10.05 -2.11
C GLY A 225 17.18 -10.24 -1.07
N GLY A 226 17.37 -11.24 -0.21
CA GLY A 226 16.45 -11.60 0.87
C GLY A 226 16.48 -13.10 1.12
N THR A 227 15.80 -13.53 2.15
CA THR A 227 15.76 -14.94 2.56
C THR A 227 14.32 -15.41 2.77
N ALA A 228 14.05 -16.69 2.59
CA ALA A 228 12.76 -17.28 2.84
C ALA A 228 12.25 -17.08 4.29
N ALA A 229 13.16 -16.85 5.24
CA ALA A 229 12.80 -16.58 6.63
C ALA A 229 12.14 -15.23 6.87
N GLU A 230 12.18 -14.34 5.90
CA GLU A 230 11.50 -13.03 5.93
C GLU A 230 10.03 -13.13 5.51
N LEU A 231 9.64 -14.23 4.85
CA LEU A 231 8.26 -14.49 4.45
C LEU A 231 7.44 -15.08 5.60
N THR A 232 6.17 -14.74 5.63
CA THR A 232 5.21 -15.28 6.61
C THR A 232 4.65 -16.66 6.21
N LEU A 233 4.98 -17.17 5.04
CA LEU A 233 4.47 -18.41 4.46
C LEU A 233 5.10 -19.64 5.09
N VAL A 234 4.28 -20.67 5.38
CA VAL A 234 4.72 -21.90 6.04
C VAL A 234 5.68 -22.72 5.16
N ASP A 235 5.46 -22.69 3.85
CA ASP A 235 6.26 -23.38 2.84
C ASP A 235 7.30 -22.46 2.15
N ALA A 236 7.63 -21.31 2.76
CA ALA A 236 8.57 -20.35 2.20
C ALA A 236 9.91 -20.97 1.80
N GLY A 237 10.40 -21.97 2.55
CA GLY A 237 11.65 -22.66 2.26
C GLY A 237 11.64 -23.53 0.98
N GLU A 238 10.47 -23.75 0.39
CA GLU A 238 10.30 -24.49 -0.87
C GLU A 238 10.30 -23.58 -2.09
N ILE A 239 10.16 -22.27 -1.88
CA ILE A 239 10.17 -21.27 -2.96
C ILE A 239 11.58 -21.20 -3.57
N PRO A 240 11.71 -21.38 -4.89
CA PRO A 240 13.01 -21.34 -5.54
C PRO A 240 13.61 -19.93 -5.58
N ASP A 241 14.95 -19.84 -5.59
CA ASP A 241 15.67 -18.58 -5.57
C ASP A 241 15.24 -17.56 -6.65
N TRP A 242 14.87 -18.06 -7.84
CA TRP A 242 14.44 -17.19 -8.94
C TRP A 242 13.09 -16.50 -8.69
N ALA A 243 12.26 -17.01 -7.79
CA ALA A 243 10.95 -16.44 -7.45
C ALA A 243 10.97 -15.68 -6.11
N LEU A 244 11.92 -15.99 -5.23
CA LEU A 244 11.95 -15.50 -3.86
C LEU A 244 11.85 -13.98 -3.74
N ALA A 245 12.60 -13.24 -4.54
CA ALA A 245 12.59 -11.78 -4.51
C ALA A 245 11.20 -11.19 -4.85
N SER A 246 10.48 -11.82 -5.80
CA SER A 246 9.11 -11.42 -6.17
C SER A 246 8.10 -11.70 -5.06
N TYR A 247 8.23 -12.84 -4.37
CA TYR A 247 7.40 -13.13 -3.19
C TYR A 247 7.65 -12.12 -2.08
N LEU A 248 8.90 -11.80 -1.77
CA LEU A 248 9.28 -10.81 -0.77
C LEU A 248 8.73 -9.41 -1.10
N ALA A 249 8.74 -9.04 -2.38
CA ALA A 249 8.21 -7.76 -2.81
C ALA A 249 6.71 -7.64 -2.54
N PHE A 250 5.93 -8.68 -2.84
CA PHE A 250 4.50 -8.68 -2.59
C PHE A 250 4.13 -8.92 -1.12
N ASP A 251 4.86 -9.76 -0.39
CA ASP A 251 4.60 -10.06 1.02
C ASP A 251 4.68 -8.79 1.89
N LYS A 252 5.62 -7.89 1.61
CA LYS A 252 5.69 -6.56 2.25
C LYS A 252 4.41 -5.74 2.10
N GLN A 253 3.67 -5.96 1.02
CA GLN A 253 2.42 -5.27 0.71
C GLN A 253 1.18 -6.05 1.17
N GLY A 254 1.39 -7.19 1.83
CA GLY A 254 0.33 -8.12 2.20
C GLY A 254 -0.44 -8.65 0.98
N LEU A 255 0.26 -8.82 -0.14
CA LEU A 255 -0.27 -9.32 -1.41
C LEU A 255 0.34 -10.67 -1.75
N GLY A 256 -0.44 -11.52 -2.43
CA GLY A 256 0.05 -12.80 -2.94
C GLY A 256 -1.06 -13.75 -3.31
N ILE A 257 -0.66 -14.86 -3.92
CA ILE A 257 -1.54 -15.97 -4.22
C ILE A 257 -1.27 -17.06 -3.18
N PHE A 258 -2.18 -17.22 -2.22
CA PHE A 258 -1.99 -18.12 -1.08
C PHE A 258 -3.13 -19.09 -0.92
N THR A 259 -2.81 -20.30 -0.44
CA THR A 259 -3.80 -21.22 0.10
C THR A 259 -3.87 -21.01 1.62
N GLN A 260 -5.05 -20.70 2.12
CA GLN A 260 -5.28 -20.62 3.55
C GLN A 260 -5.64 -22.03 4.10
N ARG A 261 -4.93 -22.46 5.13
CA ARG A 261 -5.16 -23.72 5.81
C ARG A 261 -5.41 -23.48 7.29
N SER A 262 -6.52 -24.01 7.83
CA SER A 262 -6.78 -23.93 9.26
C SER A 262 -5.75 -24.75 10.04
N THR A 263 -5.17 -24.16 11.08
CA THR A 263 -4.25 -24.86 11.99
C THR A 263 -4.98 -25.82 12.96
N GLY A 264 -6.31 -25.71 13.04
CA GLY A 264 -7.11 -26.41 14.04
C GLY A 264 -7.02 -25.81 15.45
N GLU A 265 -6.21 -24.77 15.63
CA GLU A 265 -6.12 -23.98 16.86
C GLU A 265 -7.07 -22.79 16.79
N THR A 266 -7.45 -22.28 17.94
CA THR A 266 -8.29 -21.08 18.04
C THR A 266 -7.50 -20.02 18.78
N ASP A 267 -7.48 -18.80 18.24
CA ASP A 267 -6.86 -17.66 18.92
C ASP A 267 -7.48 -17.49 20.32
N PRO A 268 -6.68 -17.54 21.39
CA PRO A 268 -7.20 -17.50 22.76
C PRO A 268 -7.81 -16.15 23.15
N VAL A 269 -7.55 -15.09 22.38
CA VAL A 269 -8.02 -13.74 22.67
C VAL A 269 -9.29 -13.41 21.88
N TYR A 270 -9.32 -13.74 20.58
CA TYR A 270 -10.40 -13.36 19.68
C TYR A 270 -11.35 -14.50 19.33
N GLY A 271 -10.97 -15.76 19.65
CA GLY A 271 -11.78 -16.95 19.33
C GLY A 271 -11.81 -17.30 17.84
N GLU A 272 -10.97 -16.65 17.03
CA GLU A 272 -10.86 -16.91 15.60
C GLU A 272 -10.06 -18.19 15.34
N PRO A 273 -10.42 -18.98 14.31
CA PRO A 273 -9.59 -20.12 13.92
C PRO A 273 -8.22 -19.66 13.47
N GLY A 274 -7.17 -20.29 13.96
CA GLY A 274 -5.82 -20.05 13.49
C GLY A 274 -5.72 -20.46 12.01
N VAL A 275 -5.10 -19.60 11.21
CA VAL A 275 -4.91 -19.81 9.77
C VAL A 275 -3.43 -19.66 9.47
N GLU A 276 -2.91 -20.56 8.64
CA GLU A 276 -1.58 -20.47 8.05
C GLU A 276 -1.72 -20.34 6.53
N GLU A 277 -0.77 -19.65 5.92
CA GLU A 277 -0.75 -19.41 4.49
C GLU A 277 0.40 -20.16 3.82
N LEU A 278 0.09 -20.76 2.65
CA LEU A 278 1.04 -21.50 1.83
C LEU A 278 1.10 -20.91 0.43
N ALA A 279 2.30 -20.77 -0.11
CA ALA A 279 2.52 -20.35 -1.49
C ALA A 279 2.07 -21.43 -2.48
N GLU A 280 2.38 -22.71 -2.19
CA GLU A 280 2.22 -23.83 -3.15
C GLU A 280 2.75 -23.41 -4.53
N TRP A 281 3.97 -22.88 -4.58
CA TRP A 281 4.55 -22.13 -5.70
C TRP A 281 4.57 -22.89 -7.02
N ASP A 282 4.66 -24.21 -7.00
CA ASP A 282 4.72 -25.12 -8.15
C ASP A 282 3.34 -25.60 -8.63
N ARG A 283 2.27 -25.29 -7.87
CA ARG A 283 0.90 -25.56 -8.27
C ARG A 283 0.51 -24.69 -9.47
N PRO A 284 -0.17 -25.23 -10.49
CA PRO A 284 -0.75 -24.41 -11.54
C PRO A 284 -1.65 -23.34 -10.95
N ALA A 285 -1.45 -22.09 -11.34
CA ALA A 285 -2.33 -20.99 -10.98
C ALA A 285 -3.66 -21.14 -11.70
N THR A 286 -4.76 -20.79 -11.04
CA THR A 286 -6.07 -20.73 -11.69
C THR A 286 -6.33 -19.33 -12.27
N ARG A 287 -7.27 -19.27 -13.21
CA ARG A 287 -7.70 -18.01 -13.82
C ARG A 287 -8.28 -17.06 -12.77
N GLY A 288 -9.07 -17.58 -11.83
CA GLY A 288 -9.62 -16.80 -10.72
C GLY A 288 -8.56 -16.21 -9.80
N GLU A 289 -7.54 -17.00 -9.45
CA GLU A 289 -6.40 -16.52 -8.65
C GLU A 289 -5.66 -15.38 -9.35
N ALA A 290 -5.42 -15.49 -10.66
CA ALA A 290 -4.76 -14.44 -11.43
C ALA A 290 -5.58 -13.15 -11.47
N ILE A 291 -6.90 -13.25 -11.65
CA ILE A 291 -7.82 -12.12 -11.68
C ILE A 291 -7.77 -11.37 -10.35
N THR A 292 -8.02 -12.08 -9.25
CA THR A 292 -8.01 -11.47 -7.90
C THR A 292 -6.66 -10.84 -7.60
N PHE A 293 -5.57 -11.56 -7.87
CA PHE A 293 -4.23 -11.06 -7.57
C PHE A 293 -3.84 -9.81 -8.38
N LEU A 294 -4.18 -9.76 -9.66
CA LEU A 294 -3.88 -8.60 -10.51
C LEU A 294 -4.74 -7.39 -10.14
N ASP A 295 -6.00 -7.60 -9.77
CA ASP A 295 -6.86 -6.51 -9.31
C ASP A 295 -6.43 -5.98 -7.95
N ASP A 296 -6.10 -6.85 -7.00
CA ASP A 296 -5.53 -6.45 -5.71
C ASP A 296 -4.22 -5.66 -5.89
N ALA A 297 -3.33 -6.09 -6.79
CA ALA A 297 -2.09 -5.38 -7.07
C ALA A 297 -2.38 -3.98 -7.65
N ARG A 298 -3.29 -3.87 -8.62
CA ARG A 298 -3.71 -2.60 -9.22
C ARG A 298 -4.29 -1.62 -8.20
N THR A 299 -5.06 -2.10 -7.24
CA THR A 299 -5.74 -1.25 -6.26
C THR A 299 -4.88 -0.89 -5.06
N ARG A 300 -3.99 -1.78 -4.65
CA ARG A 300 -3.28 -1.65 -3.37
C ARG A 300 -1.84 -1.19 -3.49
N LEU A 301 -1.17 -1.38 -4.65
CA LEU A 301 0.23 -0.97 -4.81
C LEU A 301 0.41 0.54 -5.03
N PRO A 302 -0.34 1.22 -5.91
CA PRO A 302 -0.11 2.65 -6.13
C PRO A 302 -0.63 3.49 -4.97
N TRP A 303 0.12 4.53 -4.63
CA TRP A 303 -0.33 5.56 -3.70
C TRP A 303 -0.79 6.81 -4.45
N TYR A 304 -1.77 7.51 -3.90
CA TYR A 304 -2.33 8.71 -4.52
C TYR A 304 -2.53 9.83 -3.51
N PRO A 305 -2.26 11.10 -3.87
CA PRO A 305 -2.48 12.22 -2.96
C PRO A 305 -3.97 12.53 -2.81
N ALA A 306 -4.40 12.76 -1.57
CA ALA A 306 -5.69 13.38 -1.30
C ALA A 306 -5.67 14.86 -1.72
N GLN A 307 -6.86 15.48 -1.88
CA GLN A 307 -6.95 16.90 -2.21
C GLN A 307 -6.14 17.77 -1.24
N THR A 308 -6.17 17.45 0.04
CA THR A 308 -5.42 18.19 1.07
C THR A 308 -3.91 18.16 0.83
N ALA A 309 -3.35 17.03 0.38
CA ALA A 309 -1.92 16.94 0.06
C ALA A 309 -1.58 17.85 -1.13
N ILE A 310 -2.41 17.85 -2.17
CA ILE A 310 -2.26 18.71 -3.34
C ILE A 310 -2.35 20.19 -2.94
N ASP A 311 -3.35 20.57 -2.16
CA ASP A 311 -3.56 21.94 -1.71
C ASP A 311 -2.40 22.47 -0.87
N TRP A 312 -1.72 21.60 -0.15
CA TRP A 312 -0.58 21.94 0.70
C TRP A 312 0.77 21.79 0.01
N GLY A 313 0.81 21.26 -1.21
CA GLY A 313 2.03 21.03 -1.98
C GLY A 313 2.87 19.87 -1.47
N PHE A 314 2.21 18.84 -0.91
CA PHE A 314 2.80 17.57 -0.49
C PHE A 314 2.45 16.40 -1.43
N ASP A 315 1.91 16.73 -2.59
CA ASP A 315 1.39 15.77 -3.57
C ASP A 315 2.45 14.85 -4.18
N GLU A 316 3.71 15.30 -4.25
CA GLU A 316 4.84 14.49 -4.75
C GLU A 316 5.87 14.18 -3.66
N THR A 317 6.03 15.07 -2.70
CA THR A 317 7.05 14.94 -1.67
C THR A 317 6.54 15.36 -0.31
N MET A 318 6.82 14.56 0.70
CA MET A 318 6.57 14.86 2.10
C MET A 318 7.87 15.26 2.80
N PRO A 319 7.80 16.08 3.87
CA PRO A 319 8.91 16.18 4.80
C PRO A 319 9.29 14.79 5.34
N VAL A 320 10.57 14.50 5.43
CA VAL A 320 11.05 13.28 6.07
C VAL A 320 10.79 13.37 7.57
N VAL A 321 9.97 12.48 8.10
CA VAL A 321 9.48 12.53 9.48
C VAL A 321 10.04 11.38 10.31
N ASP A 322 10.45 11.69 11.54
CA ASP A 322 10.85 10.71 12.54
C ASP A 322 10.23 11.07 13.90
N GLY A 323 10.63 10.43 14.99
CA GLY A 323 10.13 10.79 16.32
C GLY A 323 10.30 9.73 17.40
N SER A 324 9.54 9.89 18.46
CA SER A 324 9.45 8.90 19.52
C SER A 324 8.66 7.68 19.04
N THR A 325 9.00 6.48 19.51
CA THR A 325 8.24 5.27 19.15
C THR A 325 6.76 5.35 19.52
N SER A 326 6.43 6.06 20.59
CA SER A 326 5.04 6.27 21.04
C SER A 326 4.24 7.22 20.14
N THR A 327 4.90 8.04 19.32
CA THR A 327 4.25 9.01 18.43
C THR A 327 4.12 8.50 16.99
N TYR A 328 4.62 7.30 16.67
CA TYR A 328 4.48 6.70 15.36
C TYR A 328 3.02 6.64 14.85
N PRO A 329 1.99 6.38 15.68
CA PRO A 329 0.60 6.45 15.25
C PRO A 329 0.17 7.83 14.71
N TYR A 330 0.78 8.94 15.15
CA TYR A 330 0.52 10.27 14.58
C TYR A 330 1.06 10.37 13.14
N THR A 331 2.26 9.87 12.89
CA THR A 331 2.83 9.83 11.54
C THR A 331 1.93 9.03 10.61
N ARG A 332 1.47 7.85 11.02
CA ARG A 332 0.50 7.06 10.25
C ARG A 332 -0.79 7.82 9.98
N ALA A 333 -1.33 8.51 10.98
CA ALA A 333 -2.56 9.29 10.81
C ALA A 333 -2.38 10.48 9.85
N VAL A 334 -1.23 11.16 9.89
CA VAL A 334 -0.92 12.27 8.96
C VAL A 334 -0.81 11.75 7.53
N TYR A 335 -0.02 10.69 7.31
CA TYR A 335 0.11 10.10 5.98
C TYR A 335 -1.23 9.55 5.48
N GLY A 336 -2.02 8.87 6.33
CA GLY A 336 -3.36 8.36 5.98
C GLY A 336 -4.40 9.45 5.70
N ALA A 337 -4.20 10.67 6.19
CA ALA A 337 -5.04 11.82 5.84
C ALA A 337 -4.62 12.50 4.53
N LEU A 338 -3.38 12.31 4.11
CA LEU A 338 -2.80 12.96 2.94
C LEU A 338 -2.73 12.04 1.72
N PHE A 339 -2.64 10.71 1.91
CA PHE A 339 -2.46 9.76 0.82
C PHE A 339 -3.34 8.52 0.97
N TRP A 340 -3.86 8.06 -0.16
CA TRP A 340 -4.41 6.72 -0.30
C TRP A 340 -3.26 5.73 -0.44
N ASN A 341 -3.35 4.55 0.17
CA ASN A 341 -2.28 3.56 0.24
C ASN A 341 -0.95 4.19 0.72
N TYR A 342 -1.03 4.99 1.78
CA TYR A 342 0.06 5.82 2.29
C TYR A 342 1.30 5.02 2.72
N ASP A 343 1.13 3.77 3.09
CA ASP A 343 2.19 2.83 3.45
C ASP A 343 3.10 2.50 2.26
N ASN A 344 2.63 2.70 1.03
CA ASN A 344 3.42 2.59 -0.19
C ASN A 344 4.11 3.91 -0.60
N HIS A 345 3.87 4.99 0.14
CA HIS A 345 4.54 6.25 -0.16
C HIS A 345 6.05 6.13 0.16
N PRO A 346 6.95 6.46 -0.78
CA PRO A 346 8.39 6.20 -0.63
C PRO A 346 9.05 6.92 0.55
N GLN A 347 8.44 7.98 1.07
CA GLN A 347 8.93 8.72 2.24
C GLN A 347 8.20 8.32 3.53
N PHE A 348 7.27 7.37 3.49
CA PHE A 348 6.60 6.89 4.69
C PHE A 348 7.58 6.07 5.54
N PRO A 349 7.85 6.46 6.79
CA PRO A 349 8.82 5.74 7.62
C PRO A 349 8.20 4.44 8.16
N GLU A 350 8.93 3.33 8.07
CA GLU A 350 8.50 2.04 8.63
C GLU A 350 8.42 2.05 10.17
N SER A 351 9.22 2.89 10.80
CA SER A 351 9.27 3.06 12.26
C SER A 351 9.92 4.38 12.64
N HIS A 352 9.81 4.77 13.91
CA HIS A 352 10.56 5.88 14.49
C HIS A 352 11.84 5.39 15.17
N SER A 353 12.92 6.15 15.05
CA SER A 353 14.24 5.82 15.57
C SER A 353 14.38 5.99 17.09
N LYS A 354 13.36 6.46 17.80
CA LYS A 354 13.27 6.85 19.21
C LYS A 354 13.64 8.31 19.47
N SER A 355 13.23 8.82 20.64
CA SER A 355 13.30 10.26 20.94
C SER A 355 14.71 10.85 20.85
N HIS A 356 15.74 10.20 21.39
CA HIS A 356 17.10 10.75 21.38
C HIS A 356 17.66 10.75 19.95
N GLU A 357 17.65 9.61 19.31
CA GLU A 357 18.19 9.40 17.95
C GLU A 357 17.46 10.28 16.90
N SER A 358 16.15 10.44 17.03
CA SER A 358 15.40 11.29 16.10
C SER A 358 15.83 12.77 16.19
N TYR A 359 16.14 13.28 17.39
CA TYR A 359 16.69 14.62 17.52
C TYR A 359 18.10 14.74 16.90
N GLU A 360 18.96 13.75 17.07
CA GLU A 360 20.29 13.74 16.43
C GLU A 360 20.16 13.77 14.90
N ARG A 361 19.26 12.95 14.33
CA ARG A 361 18.96 12.93 12.89
C ARG A 361 18.43 14.28 12.40
N LEU A 362 17.56 14.96 13.17
CA LEU A 362 17.08 16.30 12.84
C LEU A 362 18.22 17.33 12.84
N ILE A 363 19.09 17.30 13.86
CA ILE A 363 20.24 18.19 13.98
C ILE A 363 21.23 17.97 12.84
N ASN A 364 21.41 16.72 12.40
CA ASN A 364 22.25 16.34 11.26
C ASN A 364 21.63 16.67 9.90
N GLY A 365 20.33 17.04 9.85
CA GLY A 365 19.61 17.33 8.62
C GLY A 365 19.24 16.09 7.81
N GLU A 366 19.14 14.94 8.47
CA GLU A 366 18.68 13.67 7.89
C GLU A 366 17.15 13.56 7.84
N VAL A 367 16.47 14.33 8.69
CA VAL A 367 15.00 14.44 8.73
C VAL A 367 14.59 15.90 8.85
N ASP A 368 13.38 16.21 8.39
CA ASP A 368 12.87 17.57 8.34
C ASP A 368 11.98 17.93 9.54
N ALA A 369 11.32 16.94 10.15
CA ALA A 369 10.39 17.14 11.25
C ALA A 369 10.34 15.93 12.18
N LEU A 370 9.96 16.19 13.44
CA LEU A 370 9.77 15.16 14.46
C LEU A 370 8.39 15.23 15.10
N PHE A 371 7.78 14.06 15.31
CA PHE A 371 6.76 13.90 16.33
C PHE A 371 7.39 13.38 17.61
N ALA A 372 7.70 14.25 18.53
CA ALA A 372 8.40 13.91 19.76
C ALA A 372 7.46 13.94 20.98
N ALA A 373 7.54 12.93 21.84
CA ALA A 373 6.78 12.87 23.09
C ALA A 373 7.40 13.75 24.19
N THR A 374 8.69 14.11 24.05
CA THR A 374 9.43 14.89 25.04
C THR A 374 10.29 15.95 24.36
N LEU A 375 10.56 17.04 25.07
CA LEU A 375 11.55 18.01 24.62
C LEU A 375 12.96 17.39 24.62
N PRO A 376 13.89 17.91 23.79
CA PRO A 376 15.27 17.44 23.77
C PRO A 376 15.98 17.71 25.10
N SER A 377 16.95 16.87 25.41
CA SER A 377 17.85 17.06 26.57
C SER A 377 18.70 18.33 26.39
N GLU A 378 19.30 18.81 27.46
CA GLU A 378 20.24 19.96 27.40
C GLU A 378 21.46 19.65 26.53
N GLU A 379 21.86 18.37 26.44
CA GLU A 379 22.94 17.93 25.57
C GLU A 379 22.52 18.08 24.09
N LEU A 380 21.34 17.63 23.71
CA LEU A 380 20.82 17.77 22.35
C LEU A 380 20.60 19.24 21.95
N LYS A 381 20.17 20.08 22.89
CA LYS A 381 20.07 21.52 22.66
C LYS A 381 21.43 22.15 22.39
N ALA A 382 22.45 21.76 23.17
CA ALA A 382 23.82 22.23 22.95
C ALA A 382 24.40 21.73 21.62
N GLN A 383 24.08 20.51 21.19
CA GLN A 383 24.47 19.98 19.89
C GLN A 383 23.79 20.79 18.75
N ALA A 384 22.49 21.07 18.87
CA ALA A 384 21.77 21.89 17.89
C ALA A 384 22.38 23.29 17.77
N GLU A 385 22.67 23.94 18.90
CA GLU A 385 23.34 25.25 18.94
C GLU A 385 24.73 25.20 18.26
N ALA A 386 25.53 24.20 18.59
CA ALA A 386 26.86 24.00 17.98
C ALA A 386 26.79 23.72 16.46
N ALA A 387 25.75 23.05 16.00
CA ALA A 387 25.46 22.81 14.58
C ALA A 387 24.80 24.02 13.88
N GLY A 388 24.42 25.06 14.60
CA GLY A 388 23.69 26.21 14.07
C GLY A 388 22.25 25.89 13.64
N VAL A 389 21.66 24.87 14.24
CA VAL A 389 20.27 24.45 14.00
C VAL A 389 19.38 25.06 15.07
N GLU A 390 18.39 25.84 14.64
CA GLU A 390 17.35 26.38 15.51
C GLU A 390 16.16 25.42 15.54
N LEU A 391 15.84 24.91 16.74
CA LEU A 391 14.72 24.00 16.97
C LEU A 391 13.44 24.78 17.30
N GLU A 392 12.41 24.60 16.50
CA GLU A 392 11.07 25.13 16.76
C GLU A 392 10.19 24.04 17.37
N TYR A 393 9.41 24.39 18.40
CA TYR A 393 8.54 23.45 19.13
C TYR A 393 7.08 23.84 18.96
N ILE A 394 6.30 22.99 18.32
CA ILE A 394 4.88 23.20 18.08
C ILE A 394 4.07 22.18 18.88
N PRO A 395 3.36 22.55 19.94
CA PRO A 395 2.48 21.62 20.67
C PRO A 395 1.31 21.20 19.80
N ILE A 396 1.13 19.91 19.57
CA ILE A 396 0.07 19.34 18.71
C ILE A 396 -0.98 18.55 19.49
N ALA A 397 -0.61 17.97 20.64
CA ALA A 397 -1.49 17.15 21.46
C ALA A 397 -1.01 17.08 22.90
N TYR A 398 -1.89 16.61 23.80
CA TYR A 398 -1.53 16.22 25.15
C TYR A 398 -1.40 14.70 25.22
N ASP A 399 -0.33 14.22 25.87
CA ASP A 399 -0.18 12.81 26.21
C ASP A 399 -0.55 12.60 27.67
N ALA A 400 -1.07 11.43 28.02
CA ALA A 400 -1.44 11.05 29.35
C ALA A 400 -0.54 9.92 29.85
N MET A 401 0.26 10.20 30.89
CA MET A 401 0.98 9.16 31.59
C MET A 401 0.03 8.43 32.54
N VAL A 402 -0.10 7.12 32.39
CA VAL A 402 -0.90 6.28 33.27
C VAL A 402 -0.02 5.31 34.02
N PHE A 403 -0.40 5.03 35.27
CA PHE A 403 0.25 4.07 36.13
C PHE A 403 -0.67 2.88 36.35
N PHE A 404 -0.12 1.68 36.22
CA PHE A 404 -0.84 0.44 36.45
C PHE A 404 -0.37 -0.21 37.73
N THR A 405 -1.30 -0.75 38.49
CA THR A 405 -1.03 -1.59 39.66
C THR A 405 -1.81 -2.90 39.51
N ASN A 406 -1.51 -3.89 40.37
CA ASN A 406 -2.34 -5.07 40.47
C ASN A 406 -3.80 -4.70 40.77
N ALA A 407 -4.77 -5.38 40.20
CA ALA A 407 -6.20 -5.12 40.39
C ALA A 407 -6.66 -5.24 41.84
N GLU A 408 -5.94 -5.99 42.67
CA GLU A 408 -6.20 -6.16 44.10
C GLU A 408 -5.62 -4.99 44.95
N ASN A 409 -4.85 -4.08 44.36
CA ASN A 409 -4.33 -2.92 45.04
C ASN A 409 -5.43 -1.88 45.26
N SER A 410 -5.68 -1.56 46.54
CA SER A 410 -6.72 -0.58 46.92
C SER A 410 -6.36 0.88 46.65
N VAL A 411 -5.13 1.19 46.24
CA VAL A 411 -4.71 2.54 45.88
C VAL A 411 -5.24 2.90 44.49
N THR A 412 -6.19 3.80 44.44
CA THR A 412 -6.85 4.24 43.19
C THR A 412 -6.23 5.48 42.56
N GLY A 413 -5.26 6.11 43.22
CA GLY A 413 -4.56 7.29 42.72
C GLY A 413 -3.37 7.68 43.59
N LEU A 414 -2.39 8.34 42.96
CA LEU A 414 -1.21 8.88 43.63
C LEU A 414 -1.11 10.37 43.31
N THR A 415 -0.71 11.14 44.31
CA THR A 415 -0.34 12.54 44.07
C THR A 415 0.99 12.63 43.35
N GLN A 416 1.21 13.74 42.62
CA GLN A 416 2.48 13.99 41.93
C GLN A 416 3.69 13.86 42.86
N LYS A 417 3.53 14.34 44.14
CA LYS A 417 4.56 14.22 45.14
C LYS A 417 4.84 12.75 45.53
N GLN A 418 3.81 11.91 45.65
CA GLN A 418 3.99 10.48 45.93
C GLN A 418 4.68 9.77 44.78
N ILE A 419 4.33 10.12 43.54
CA ILE A 419 5.01 9.57 42.35
C ILE A 419 6.50 9.95 42.37
N GLN A 420 6.82 11.21 42.65
CA GLN A 420 8.20 11.67 42.75
C GLN A 420 8.94 10.99 43.92
N ASP A 421 8.30 10.86 45.08
CA ASP A 421 8.85 10.17 46.23
C ASP A 421 9.14 8.67 45.99
N ILE A 422 8.31 8.01 45.13
CA ILE A 422 8.50 6.61 44.73
C ILE A 422 9.65 6.48 43.70
N TYR A 423 9.54 7.20 42.58
CA TYR A 423 10.41 6.95 41.42
C TYR A 423 11.76 7.67 41.47
N VAL A 424 11.83 8.83 42.14
CA VAL A 424 13.05 9.63 42.20
C VAL A 424 13.79 9.40 43.52
N TYR A 425 13.07 9.37 44.63
CA TYR A 425 13.71 9.32 45.94
C TYR A 425 13.67 7.93 46.61
N GLY A 426 12.95 6.94 46.03
CA GLY A 426 12.83 5.60 46.62
C GLY A 426 12.29 5.58 48.03
N LYS A 427 11.44 6.53 48.38
CA LYS A 427 11.03 6.81 49.76
C LYS A 427 10.02 5.80 50.31
N TYR A 428 9.20 5.24 49.43
CA TYR A 428 8.19 4.24 49.76
C TYR A 428 8.60 2.88 49.20
N THR A 429 8.62 1.89 50.07
CA THR A 429 8.99 0.49 49.73
C THR A 429 7.85 -0.50 49.97
N ASN A 430 6.75 -0.01 50.58
CA ASN A 430 5.55 -0.83 50.84
C ASN A 430 4.30 0.02 50.57
N TRP A 431 3.30 -0.58 49.96
CA TRP A 431 2.04 0.08 49.61
C TRP A 431 1.25 0.59 50.82
N ASN A 432 1.40 -0.04 52.00
CA ASN A 432 0.73 0.42 53.23
C ASN A 432 1.17 1.82 53.67
N GLN A 433 2.36 2.28 53.26
CA GLN A 433 2.86 3.63 53.55
C GLN A 433 2.10 4.73 52.83
N ILE A 434 1.31 4.37 51.83
CA ILE A 434 0.54 5.30 50.98
C ILE A 434 -0.94 4.89 50.87
N GLY A 435 -1.42 4.07 51.82
CA GLY A 435 -2.83 3.70 51.94
C GLY A 435 -3.25 2.43 51.17
N GLY A 436 -2.30 1.66 50.68
CA GLY A 436 -2.50 0.37 50.02
C GLY A 436 -2.39 -0.82 50.98
N PRO A 437 -2.41 -2.05 50.41
CA PRO A 437 -2.23 -3.30 51.15
C PRO A 437 -0.81 -3.38 51.75
N ASP A 438 -0.61 -4.30 52.71
CA ASP A 438 0.72 -4.63 53.21
C ASP A 438 1.44 -5.52 52.18
N ALA A 439 2.03 -4.89 51.18
CA ALA A 439 2.74 -5.54 50.10
C ALA A 439 3.91 -4.65 49.64
N GLU A 440 4.96 -5.29 49.16
CA GLU A 440 6.14 -4.59 48.66
C GLU A 440 5.77 -3.70 47.47
N LEU A 441 6.30 -2.45 47.49
CA LEU A 441 6.15 -1.51 46.37
C LEU A 441 7.40 -1.55 45.51
N LEU A 442 7.25 -2.16 44.31
CA LEU A 442 8.30 -2.26 43.32
C LEU A 442 7.96 -1.33 42.15
N PRO A 443 8.63 -0.18 42.03
CA PRO A 443 8.40 0.72 40.90
C PRO A 443 9.11 0.23 39.65
N TYR A 444 8.32 -0.12 38.61
CA TYR A 444 8.82 -0.44 37.29
C TYR A 444 8.86 0.83 36.43
N ARG A 445 9.92 1.01 35.68
CA ARG A 445 10.05 2.08 34.69
C ARG A 445 10.62 1.52 33.37
N ARG A 446 10.39 2.23 32.31
CA ARG A 446 11.05 1.92 31.04
C ARG A 446 12.54 2.24 31.11
N ASN A 447 13.30 1.70 30.16
CA ASN A 447 14.73 2.01 30.04
C ASN A 447 14.96 3.50 29.71
N THR A 448 16.20 3.94 29.79
CA THR A 448 16.61 5.33 29.54
C THR A 448 16.38 5.79 28.10
N ASP A 449 16.28 4.84 27.15
CA ASP A 449 16.02 5.14 25.73
C ASP A 449 14.53 5.39 25.43
N SER A 450 13.67 5.27 26.42
CA SER A 450 12.24 5.53 26.26
C SER A 450 11.95 7.01 26.34
N GLY A 451 11.17 7.54 25.39
CA GLY A 451 10.69 8.92 25.38
C GLY A 451 9.84 9.35 26.60
N SER A 452 9.49 8.39 27.48
CA SER A 452 8.80 8.66 28.75
C SER A 452 9.74 8.66 29.96
N THR A 453 11.05 8.59 29.75
CA THR A 453 12.06 8.71 30.82
C THR A 453 12.71 10.09 30.67
N PRO A 454 12.60 11.00 31.70
CA PRO A 454 13.22 12.33 31.65
C PRO A 454 14.74 12.27 31.68
#